data_c7ab2b5b09ca96aa5e662a25bdc729bf
#
_entry.id   c7ab2b5b09ca96aa5e662a25bdc729bf
#
_cell.length_a   1.000
_cell.length_b   1.000
_cell.length_c   1.000
_cell.angle_alpha   90.00
_cell.angle_beta   90.00
_cell.angle_gamma   90.00
#
_symmetry.space_group_name_H-M   'P 1'
#
loop_
_entity.id
_entity.type
_entity.pdbx_description
1 polymer ?
#
loop_
_entity_poly.entity_id
_entity_poly.type
_entity_poly.pdbx_seq_one_letter_code
_entity_poly.pdbx_strand_id
1 'polypeptide(L)'
;MKPLYWTRIQIGASHTPLSGNVVVEIIWDKVEDIEVRGDELEEKFGKADLRAKPKQEPTDVKPAEKVAKIIDGKKSQNLGIFLRSKKIDAEIVRQILFECDTSWEVESLVALQGFKAHPEEELPMLTDHVKSKPEVPLDTPDQFLYELSQIHMLDHRLACLLFQSSFSGVVEDVAARLDYIKTCCNLLQNSTQLRNVLGVILGAEG
;
A
#
# COMPACT_ATOMS: atom_id res chain seq x y z
N MET A 1 18.89 -15.74 -16.03
CA MET A 1 18.88 -14.79 -14.89
C MET A 1 17.54 -14.12 -14.73
N LYS A 2 17.13 -13.86 -13.50
CA LYS A 2 15.96 -12.99 -13.23
C LYS A 2 16.34 -11.56 -13.61
N PRO A 3 15.48 -10.80 -14.30
CA PRO A 3 15.79 -9.40 -14.63
C PRO A 3 15.93 -8.59 -13.35
N LEU A 4 17.00 -7.82 -13.23
CA LEU A 4 17.20 -6.86 -12.14
C LEU A 4 16.67 -5.50 -12.62
N TYR A 5 15.59 -5.03 -12.04
CA TYR A 5 14.99 -3.74 -12.35
C TYR A 5 15.62 -2.67 -11.48
N TRP A 6 16.46 -1.85 -12.09
CA TRP A 6 17.06 -0.69 -11.43
C TRP A 6 17.14 0.49 -12.40
N THR A 7 17.01 1.67 -11.90
CA THR A 7 17.15 2.89 -12.68
C THR A 7 18.43 3.58 -12.25
N ARG A 8 19.36 3.77 -13.19
CA ARG A 8 20.59 4.51 -12.91
C ARG A 8 20.25 5.97 -12.69
N ILE A 9 20.57 6.51 -11.53
CA ILE A 9 20.49 7.94 -11.25
C ILE A 9 21.69 8.58 -11.95
N GLN A 10 21.41 9.31 -13.04
CA GLN A 10 22.44 10.13 -13.70
C GLN A 10 22.56 11.43 -12.92
N ILE A 11 23.64 11.59 -12.20
CA ILE A 11 24.01 12.88 -11.62
C ILE A 11 24.53 13.69 -12.79
N GLY A 12 23.72 14.67 -13.27
CA GLY A 12 24.10 15.52 -14.40
C GLY A 12 25.39 16.27 -14.06
N ALA A 13 26.24 16.44 -15.08
CA ALA A 13 27.53 17.16 -14.99
C ALA A 13 27.42 18.66 -14.65
N SER A 14 26.26 19.13 -14.21
CA SER A 14 25.96 20.53 -13.86
C SER A 14 26.19 20.87 -12.37
N HIS A 15 26.88 20.04 -11.60
CA HIS A 15 27.47 20.47 -10.36
C HIS A 15 28.80 21.19 -10.65
N THR A 16 28.70 22.35 -11.31
CA THR A 16 29.75 23.38 -11.20
C THR A 16 29.80 23.79 -9.74
N PRO A 17 30.96 23.67 -9.07
CA PRO A 17 31.08 24.09 -7.68
C PRO A 17 30.87 25.58 -7.62
N LEU A 18 29.81 26.03 -6.94
CA LEU A 18 29.69 27.36 -6.43
C LEU A 18 30.84 27.52 -5.38
N SER A 19 31.94 28.13 -5.86
CA SER A 19 33.03 28.70 -5.04
C SER A 19 33.39 27.95 -3.75
N GLY A 20 34.42 27.13 -3.87
CA GLY A 20 35.07 26.46 -2.72
C GLY A 20 35.26 24.97 -3.00
N ASN A 21 36.52 24.51 -3.02
CA ASN A 21 36.98 23.15 -3.26
C ASN A 21 36.36 22.09 -2.30
N VAL A 22 35.07 21.86 -2.40
CA VAL A 22 34.44 20.70 -1.75
C VAL A 22 34.19 19.67 -2.86
N VAL A 23 35.09 18.73 -3.01
CA VAL A 23 34.87 17.52 -3.80
C VAL A 23 33.85 16.71 -3.03
N VAL A 24 32.61 16.67 -3.49
CA VAL A 24 31.59 15.80 -2.93
C VAL A 24 31.88 14.38 -3.42
N GLU A 25 32.61 13.61 -2.61
CA GLU A 25 32.80 12.18 -2.85
C GLU A 25 31.43 11.47 -2.80
N ILE A 26 31.05 10.87 -3.91
CA ILE A 26 29.87 10.01 -3.97
C ILE A 26 30.24 8.59 -3.54
N ILE A 27 29.26 7.84 -3.04
CA ILE A 27 29.49 6.47 -2.55
C ILE A 27 30.11 5.56 -3.60
N TRP A 28 29.82 5.82 -4.87
CA TRP A 28 30.34 5.04 -6.02
C TRP A 28 31.84 5.22 -6.25
N ASP A 29 32.44 6.32 -5.80
CA ASP A 29 33.89 6.55 -5.89
C ASP A 29 34.65 5.70 -4.85
N LYS A 30 33.94 5.10 -3.90
CA LYS A 30 34.48 4.25 -2.82
C LYS A 30 34.14 2.76 -3.01
N VAL A 31 33.34 2.45 -4.02
CA VAL A 31 32.97 1.05 -4.31
C VAL A 31 34.01 0.44 -5.23
N GLU A 32 34.76 -0.51 -4.71
CA GLU A 32 35.69 -1.32 -5.50
C GLU A 32 34.90 -2.39 -6.26
N ASP A 33 35.27 -2.62 -7.51
CA ASP A 33 34.70 -3.70 -8.32
C ASP A 33 35.08 -5.06 -7.70
N ILE A 34 34.09 -5.80 -7.26
CA ILE A 34 34.26 -7.15 -6.75
C ILE A 34 34.11 -8.11 -7.90
N GLU A 35 35.14 -8.91 -8.15
CA GLU A 35 35.08 -9.98 -9.16
C GLU A 35 34.06 -11.04 -8.74
N VAL A 36 32.91 -11.05 -9.40
CA VAL A 36 31.82 -11.98 -9.10
C VAL A 36 31.92 -13.18 -10.04
N ARG A 37 32.08 -14.38 -9.49
CA ARG A 37 32.11 -15.62 -10.29
C ARG A 37 30.71 -15.87 -10.89
N GLY A 38 30.65 -15.96 -12.20
CA GLY A 38 29.41 -16.16 -12.96
C GLY A 38 28.63 -17.40 -12.50
N ASP A 39 29.33 -18.47 -12.14
CA ASP A 39 28.77 -19.73 -11.72
C ASP A 39 27.95 -19.59 -10.43
N GLU A 40 28.40 -18.81 -9.44
CA GLU A 40 27.70 -18.55 -8.20
C GLU A 40 26.46 -17.66 -8.40
N LEU A 41 26.54 -16.74 -9.37
CA LEU A 41 25.40 -15.92 -9.77
C LEU A 41 24.34 -16.77 -10.47
N GLU A 42 24.74 -17.69 -11.32
CA GLU A 42 23.81 -18.55 -12.05
C GLU A 42 23.14 -19.55 -11.13
N GLU A 43 23.85 -20.11 -10.16
CA GLU A 43 23.30 -21.00 -9.15
C GLU A 43 22.27 -20.30 -8.25
N LYS A 44 22.56 -19.08 -7.77
CA LYS A 44 21.71 -18.35 -6.82
C LYS A 44 20.56 -17.57 -7.48
N PHE A 45 20.78 -17.04 -8.67
CA PHE A 45 19.85 -16.15 -9.38
C PHE A 45 19.40 -16.66 -10.74
N GLY A 46 19.87 -17.83 -11.16
CA GLY A 46 19.39 -18.48 -12.38
C GLY A 46 17.88 -18.72 -12.29
N LYS A 47 17.17 -18.56 -13.40
CA LYS A 47 15.80 -19.04 -13.50
C LYS A 47 15.87 -20.55 -13.47
N ALA A 48 15.30 -21.18 -12.44
CA ALA A 48 15.02 -22.60 -12.50
C ALA A 48 14.12 -22.84 -13.73
N ASP A 49 14.57 -23.73 -14.62
CA ASP A 49 13.75 -24.13 -15.76
C ASP A 49 12.47 -24.79 -15.24
N LEU A 50 11.37 -24.04 -15.27
CA LEU A 50 10.04 -24.53 -14.93
C LEU A 50 9.50 -25.54 -15.96
N ARG A 51 10.36 -26.04 -16.86
CA ARG A 51 9.96 -26.95 -17.95
C ARG A 51 10.00 -28.44 -17.64
N ALA A 52 10.26 -28.82 -16.40
CA ALA A 52 10.20 -30.23 -16.00
C ALA A 52 9.45 -30.41 -14.68
N LYS A 53 8.17 -30.00 -14.61
CA LYS A 53 7.25 -30.75 -13.76
C LYS A 53 6.83 -31.98 -14.56
N PRO A 54 7.09 -33.20 -14.05
CA PRO A 54 6.48 -34.38 -14.65
C PRO A 54 4.95 -34.17 -14.64
N LYS A 55 4.32 -34.43 -15.77
CA LYS A 55 2.88 -34.56 -15.85
C LYS A 55 2.50 -35.60 -14.78
N GLN A 56 2.01 -35.14 -13.65
CA GLN A 56 1.22 -35.99 -12.79
C GLN A 56 -0.01 -36.36 -13.59
N GLU A 57 -0.19 -37.64 -13.81
CA GLU A 57 -1.43 -38.18 -14.37
C GLU A 57 -2.61 -37.64 -13.55
N PRO A 58 -3.74 -37.39 -14.19
CA PRO A 58 -4.89 -36.86 -13.51
C PRO A 58 -5.41 -37.91 -12.52
N THR A 59 -4.96 -37.81 -11.27
CA THR A 59 -5.70 -38.42 -10.17
C THR A 59 -7.05 -37.73 -10.13
N ASP A 60 -8.11 -38.53 -10.15
CA ASP A 60 -9.54 -38.19 -10.11
C ASP A 60 -9.80 -36.81 -9.47
N VAL A 61 -9.86 -35.80 -10.31
CA VAL A 61 -10.38 -34.48 -9.92
C VAL A 61 -11.86 -34.67 -9.80
N LYS A 62 -12.38 -34.70 -8.55
CA LYS A 62 -13.80 -34.48 -8.31
C LYS A 62 -14.26 -33.35 -9.23
N PRO A 63 -15.39 -33.47 -9.94
CA PRO A 63 -15.86 -32.43 -10.85
C PRO A 63 -15.86 -31.12 -10.05
N ALA A 64 -15.07 -30.14 -10.53
CA ALA A 64 -15.04 -28.83 -9.91
C ALA A 64 -16.47 -28.31 -9.93
N GLU A 65 -17.07 -28.11 -8.77
CA GLU A 65 -18.36 -27.46 -8.64
C GLU A 65 -18.31 -26.19 -9.49
N LYS A 66 -19.27 -26.06 -10.39
CA LYS A 66 -19.36 -24.90 -11.27
C LYS A 66 -19.70 -23.69 -10.40
N VAL A 67 -18.68 -22.98 -9.93
CA VAL A 67 -18.84 -21.71 -9.22
C VAL A 67 -19.03 -20.58 -10.21
N ALA A 68 -19.98 -19.70 -9.94
CA ALA A 68 -20.19 -18.51 -10.74
C ALA A 68 -19.18 -17.43 -10.36
N LYS A 69 -18.63 -16.77 -11.39
CA LYS A 69 -17.77 -15.60 -11.27
C LYS A 69 -18.47 -14.43 -11.94
N ILE A 70 -18.78 -13.41 -11.19
CA ILE A 70 -19.60 -12.28 -11.64
C ILE A 70 -18.78 -11.02 -11.72
N ILE A 71 -17.91 -10.77 -10.71
CA ILE A 71 -17.06 -9.59 -10.69
C ILE A 71 -15.86 -9.73 -11.62
N ASP A 72 -15.25 -8.59 -11.95
CA ASP A 72 -14.04 -8.56 -12.77
C ASP A 72 -12.94 -9.48 -12.23
N GLY A 73 -12.33 -10.26 -13.13
CA GLY A 73 -11.36 -11.29 -12.77
C GLY A 73 -10.14 -10.74 -12.01
N LYS A 74 -9.70 -9.52 -12.33
CA LYS A 74 -8.58 -8.87 -11.65
C LYS A 74 -8.97 -8.45 -10.22
N LYS A 75 -10.16 -7.89 -10.06
CA LYS A 75 -10.72 -7.53 -8.75
C LYS A 75 -10.93 -8.78 -7.89
N SER A 76 -11.52 -9.83 -8.45
CA SER A 76 -11.71 -11.13 -7.79
C SER A 76 -10.39 -11.73 -7.31
N GLN A 77 -9.35 -11.72 -8.14
CA GLN A 77 -8.03 -12.23 -7.78
C GLN A 77 -7.39 -11.42 -6.65
N ASN A 78 -7.41 -10.09 -6.72
CA ASN A 78 -6.84 -9.21 -5.69
C ASN A 78 -7.57 -9.38 -4.37
N LEU A 79 -8.90 -9.43 -4.40
CA LEU A 79 -9.72 -9.67 -3.21
C LEU A 79 -9.44 -11.06 -2.62
N GLY A 80 -9.36 -12.10 -3.46
CA GLY A 80 -9.02 -13.45 -3.01
C GLY A 80 -7.66 -13.55 -2.33
N ILE A 81 -6.64 -12.81 -2.81
CA ILE A 81 -5.34 -12.72 -2.16
C ILE A 81 -5.46 -12.02 -0.81
N PHE A 82 -6.20 -10.91 -0.75
CA PHE A 82 -6.42 -10.15 0.47
C PHE A 82 -7.11 -11.01 1.55
N LEU A 83 -8.22 -11.68 1.22
CA LEU A 83 -8.96 -12.54 2.14
C LEU A 83 -8.08 -13.67 2.72
N ARG A 84 -7.29 -14.31 1.86
CA ARG A 84 -6.39 -15.40 2.28
C ARG A 84 -5.23 -14.90 3.14
N SER A 85 -4.64 -13.75 2.79
CA SER A 85 -3.49 -13.19 3.51
C SER A 85 -3.86 -12.77 4.93
N LYS A 86 -5.05 -12.20 5.08
CA LYS A 86 -5.55 -11.70 6.37
C LYS A 86 -6.40 -12.73 7.12
N LYS A 87 -6.75 -13.85 6.46
CA LYS A 87 -7.64 -14.91 7.00
C LYS A 87 -8.98 -14.35 7.48
N ILE A 88 -9.59 -13.50 6.68
CA ILE A 88 -10.86 -12.85 6.97
C ILE A 88 -11.98 -13.40 6.12
N ASP A 89 -13.16 -13.44 6.71
CA ASP A 89 -14.43 -13.69 6.06
C ASP A 89 -15.44 -12.56 6.37
N ALA A 90 -16.62 -12.61 5.81
CA ALA A 90 -17.62 -11.57 5.97
C ALA A 90 -18.15 -11.51 7.42
N GLU A 91 -18.16 -12.62 8.15
CA GLU A 91 -18.63 -12.66 9.53
C GLU A 91 -17.63 -11.96 10.47
N ILE A 92 -16.33 -12.20 10.28
CA ILE A 92 -15.27 -11.48 11.01
C ILE A 92 -15.38 -9.97 10.75
N VAL A 93 -15.56 -9.55 9.49
CA VAL A 93 -15.74 -8.13 9.16
C VAL A 93 -16.99 -7.57 9.83
N ARG A 94 -18.09 -8.32 9.80
CA ARG A 94 -19.32 -7.94 10.48
C ARG A 94 -19.08 -7.70 11.98
N GLN A 95 -18.43 -8.65 12.64
CA GLN A 95 -18.11 -8.56 14.06
C GLN A 95 -17.28 -7.30 14.37
N ILE A 96 -16.19 -7.09 13.63
CA ILE A 96 -15.32 -5.90 13.77
C ILE A 96 -16.10 -4.60 13.65
N LEU A 97 -17.00 -4.51 12.66
CA LEU A 97 -17.80 -3.32 12.41
C LEU A 97 -18.89 -3.09 13.47
N PHE A 98 -19.43 -4.14 14.09
CA PHE A 98 -20.44 -4.01 15.13
C PHE A 98 -19.83 -3.78 16.50
N GLU A 99 -18.68 -4.37 16.80
CA GLU A 99 -17.94 -4.18 18.05
C GLU A 99 -17.08 -2.90 18.05
N CYS A 100 -16.95 -2.24 16.89
CA CYS A 100 -16.06 -1.08 16.69
C CYS A 100 -14.62 -1.39 17.10
N ASP A 101 -14.12 -2.55 16.71
CA ASP A 101 -12.81 -3.03 17.08
C ASP A 101 -11.71 -2.23 16.37
N THR A 102 -11.04 -1.35 17.11
CA THR A 102 -9.95 -0.49 16.62
C THR A 102 -8.59 -1.21 16.60
N SER A 103 -8.53 -2.48 17.00
CA SER A 103 -7.28 -3.25 16.93
C SER A 103 -6.92 -3.65 15.49
N TRP A 104 -7.87 -3.51 14.57
CA TRP A 104 -7.65 -3.79 13.15
C TRP A 104 -6.76 -2.75 12.49
N GLU A 105 -5.85 -3.24 11.63
CA GLU A 105 -4.94 -2.37 10.89
C GLU A 105 -5.69 -1.40 9.97
N VAL A 106 -5.32 -0.12 10.03
CA VAL A 106 -5.92 0.95 9.21
C VAL A 106 -5.83 0.61 7.72
N GLU A 107 -4.70 0.06 7.27
CA GLU A 107 -4.48 -0.35 5.88
C GLU A 107 -5.47 -1.42 5.43
N SER A 108 -5.83 -2.34 6.31
CA SER A 108 -6.82 -3.38 6.03
C SER A 108 -8.22 -2.81 5.90
N LEU A 109 -8.58 -1.81 6.71
CA LEU A 109 -9.86 -1.08 6.60
C LEU A 109 -9.95 -0.28 5.31
N VAL A 110 -8.87 0.40 4.92
CA VAL A 110 -8.78 1.14 3.64
C VAL A 110 -8.91 0.19 2.46
N ALA A 111 -8.21 -0.95 2.49
CA ALA A 111 -8.31 -1.97 1.45
C ALA A 111 -9.75 -2.51 1.34
N LEU A 112 -10.39 -2.82 2.47
CA LEU A 112 -11.77 -3.28 2.50
C LEU A 112 -12.73 -2.25 1.90
N GLN A 113 -12.53 -0.96 2.20
CA GLN A 113 -13.31 0.12 1.60
C GLN A 113 -13.15 0.17 0.07
N GLY A 114 -11.95 -0.12 -0.44
CA GLY A 114 -11.66 -0.17 -1.88
C GLY A 114 -12.26 -1.39 -2.60
N PHE A 115 -12.47 -2.50 -1.90
CA PHE A 115 -13.01 -3.73 -2.49
C PHE A 115 -14.54 -3.79 -2.56
N LYS A 116 -15.27 -2.89 -1.94
CA LYS A 116 -16.73 -2.93 -1.94
C LYS A 116 -17.33 -3.16 -3.33
N ALA A 117 -18.46 -3.86 -3.38
CA ALA A 117 -19.20 -4.03 -4.61
C ALA A 117 -19.74 -2.68 -5.11
N HIS A 118 -19.60 -2.43 -6.42
CA HIS A 118 -20.16 -1.23 -7.02
C HIS A 118 -21.69 -1.27 -6.92
N PRO A 119 -22.34 -0.25 -6.32
CA PRO A 119 -23.77 -0.32 -6.00
C PRO A 119 -24.68 -0.40 -7.23
N GLU A 120 -24.27 0.19 -8.35
CA GLU A 120 -25.08 0.25 -9.58
C GLU A 120 -24.80 -0.89 -10.56
N GLU A 121 -23.62 -1.48 -10.52
CA GLU A 121 -23.16 -2.47 -11.51
C GLU A 121 -23.06 -3.88 -10.90
N GLU A 122 -22.18 -4.05 -9.91
CA GLU A 122 -21.82 -5.37 -9.39
C GLU A 122 -22.89 -5.92 -8.43
N LEU A 123 -23.43 -5.07 -7.55
CA LEU A 123 -24.37 -5.49 -6.51
C LEU A 123 -25.70 -6.03 -7.10
N PRO A 124 -26.31 -5.40 -8.11
CA PRO A 124 -27.48 -5.96 -8.77
C PRO A 124 -27.21 -7.32 -9.40
N MET A 125 -26.06 -7.49 -10.06
CA MET A 125 -25.67 -8.75 -10.70
C MET A 125 -25.49 -9.88 -9.68
N LEU A 126 -24.82 -9.60 -8.55
CA LEU A 126 -24.65 -10.56 -7.46
C LEU A 126 -25.99 -10.95 -6.84
N THR A 127 -26.85 -9.97 -6.59
CA THR A 127 -28.19 -10.19 -6.01
C THR A 127 -29.09 -10.98 -6.94
N ASP A 128 -29.08 -10.67 -8.23
CA ASP A 128 -29.87 -11.38 -9.23
C ASP A 128 -29.41 -12.83 -9.38
N HIS A 129 -28.10 -13.06 -9.39
CA HIS A 129 -27.56 -14.43 -9.44
C HIS A 129 -28.03 -15.27 -8.26
N VAL A 130 -27.90 -14.75 -7.02
CA VAL A 130 -28.33 -15.48 -5.81
C VAL A 130 -29.82 -15.82 -5.83
N LYS A 131 -30.65 -14.92 -6.40
CA LYS A 131 -32.10 -15.15 -6.52
C LYS A 131 -32.47 -16.11 -7.64
N SER A 132 -31.79 -15.97 -8.81
CA SER A 132 -32.18 -16.70 -10.04
C SER A 132 -31.55 -18.08 -10.12
N LYS A 133 -30.35 -18.29 -9.52
CA LYS A 133 -29.57 -19.53 -9.63
C LYS A 133 -28.99 -19.98 -8.30
N PRO A 134 -29.82 -20.29 -7.30
CA PRO A 134 -29.34 -20.70 -5.98
C PRO A 134 -28.53 -22.01 -5.98
N GLU A 135 -28.69 -22.83 -7.02
CA GLU A 135 -27.97 -24.10 -7.18
C GLU A 135 -26.50 -23.93 -7.58
N VAL A 136 -26.12 -22.75 -8.08
CA VAL A 136 -24.73 -22.47 -8.48
C VAL A 136 -24.11 -21.50 -7.49
N PRO A 137 -23.23 -21.97 -6.61
CA PRO A 137 -22.61 -21.11 -5.59
C PRO A 137 -21.74 -20.03 -6.27
N LEU A 138 -21.66 -18.88 -5.63
CA LEU A 138 -20.72 -17.83 -5.98
C LEU A 138 -19.29 -18.25 -5.66
N ASP A 139 -18.30 -17.73 -6.40
CA ASP A 139 -16.90 -17.83 -6.03
C ASP A 139 -16.64 -17.09 -4.70
N THR A 140 -15.64 -17.52 -3.94
CA THR A 140 -15.33 -16.96 -2.60
C THR A 140 -15.28 -15.44 -2.55
N PRO A 141 -14.62 -14.72 -3.48
CA PRO A 141 -14.63 -13.26 -3.50
C PRO A 141 -16.00 -12.65 -3.77
N ASP A 142 -16.78 -13.26 -4.68
CA ASP A 142 -18.12 -12.79 -5.02
C ASP A 142 -19.09 -12.99 -3.85
N GLN A 143 -19.01 -14.14 -3.19
CA GLN A 143 -19.78 -14.45 -1.99
C GLN A 143 -19.46 -13.44 -0.87
N PHE A 144 -18.19 -13.18 -0.63
CA PHE A 144 -17.75 -12.20 0.35
C PHE A 144 -18.35 -10.80 0.09
N LEU A 145 -18.30 -10.32 -1.15
CA LEU A 145 -18.86 -9.01 -1.52
C LEU A 145 -20.38 -8.97 -1.35
N TYR A 146 -21.05 -10.06 -1.70
CA TYR A 146 -22.50 -10.17 -1.48
C TYR A 146 -22.85 -10.11 0.00
N GLU A 147 -22.19 -10.90 0.85
CA GLU A 147 -22.41 -10.90 2.30
C GLU A 147 -22.05 -9.56 2.94
N LEU A 148 -20.95 -8.93 2.51
CA LEU A 148 -20.55 -7.61 2.96
C LEU A 148 -21.63 -6.56 2.64
N SER A 149 -22.26 -6.64 1.47
CA SER A 149 -23.32 -5.73 1.06
C SER A 149 -24.60 -5.82 1.91
N GLN A 150 -24.81 -6.96 2.60
CA GLN A 150 -25.95 -7.14 3.52
C GLN A 150 -25.75 -6.42 4.86
N ILE A 151 -24.58 -5.87 5.14
CA ILE A 151 -24.32 -5.13 6.37
C ILE A 151 -24.97 -3.75 6.26
N HIS A 152 -25.94 -3.49 7.13
CA HIS A 152 -26.65 -2.21 7.14
C HIS A 152 -25.68 -1.04 7.39
N MET A 153 -25.74 0.00 6.55
CA MET A 153 -24.90 1.19 6.60
C MET A 153 -23.39 0.90 6.59
N LEU A 154 -22.98 -0.11 5.82
CA LEU A 154 -21.58 -0.55 5.71
C LEU A 154 -20.61 0.63 5.55
N ASP A 155 -20.89 1.55 4.61
CA ASP A 155 -20.03 2.68 4.30
C ASP A 155 -19.81 3.62 5.48
N HIS A 156 -20.88 3.92 6.19
CA HIS A 156 -20.81 4.80 7.36
C HIS A 156 -20.06 4.12 8.51
N ARG A 157 -20.29 2.82 8.71
CA ARG A 157 -19.59 2.04 9.75
C ARG A 157 -18.09 1.96 9.47
N LEU A 158 -17.71 1.64 8.22
CA LEU A 158 -16.30 1.64 7.80
C LEU A 158 -15.65 3.02 7.96
N ALA A 159 -16.34 4.08 7.54
CA ALA A 159 -15.84 5.45 7.68
C ALA A 159 -15.65 5.85 9.15
N CYS A 160 -16.61 5.50 10.02
CA CYS A 160 -16.51 5.77 11.46
C CYS A 160 -15.35 5.01 12.10
N LEU A 161 -15.21 3.71 11.80
CA LEU A 161 -14.14 2.89 12.34
C LEU A 161 -12.78 3.37 11.85
N LEU A 162 -12.65 3.69 10.55
CA LEU A 162 -11.42 4.24 9.98
C LEU A 162 -11.05 5.58 10.62
N PHE A 163 -12.03 6.46 10.81
CA PHE A 163 -11.82 7.73 11.50
C PHE A 163 -11.34 7.50 12.94
N GLN A 164 -12.01 6.63 13.68
CA GLN A 164 -11.65 6.33 15.07
C GLN A 164 -10.23 5.76 15.18
N SER A 165 -9.85 4.83 14.28
CA SER A 165 -8.53 4.21 14.29
C SER A 165 -7.40 5.16 13.87
N SER A 166 -7.68 6.14 12.99
CA SER A 166 -6.67 7.07 12.49
C SER A 166 -6.59 8.39 13.25
N PHE A 167 -7.62 8.74 14.02
CA PHE A 167 -7.80 10.08 14.61
C PHE A 167 -6.63 10.51 15.49
N SER A 168 -6.19 9.65 16.41
CA SER A 168 -5.09 9.98 17.34
C SER A 168 -3.80 10.30 16.58
N GLY A 169 -3.44 9.47 15.58
CA GLY A 169 -2.25 9.70 14.78
C GLY A 169 -2.30 11.00 13.96
N VAL A 170 -3.48 11.33 13.42
CA VAL A 170 -3.67 12.59 12.68
C VAL A 170 -3.54 13.79 13.62
N VAL A 171 -4.11 13.72 14.82
CA VAL A 171 -4.00 14.80 15.82
C VAL A 171 -2.54 14.99 16.25
N GLU A 172 -1.82 13.91 16.51
CA GLU A 172 -0.40 13.96 16.88
C GLU A 172 0.47 14.58 15.76
N ASP A 173 0.22 14.19 14.51
CA ASP A 173 0.94 14.75 13.35
C ASP A 173 0.68 16.27 13.21
N VAL A 174 -0.58 16.70 13.32
CA VAL A 174 -0.92 18.13 13.27
C VAL A 174 -0.29 18.90 14.44
N ALA A 175 -0.35 18.35 15.65
CA ALA A 175 0.27 18.96 16.82
C ALA A 175 1.79 19.12 16.65
N ALA A 176 2.46 18.08 16.15
CA ALA A 176 3.91 18.12 15.90
C ALA A 176 4.27 19.19 14.85
N ARG A 177 3.48 19.31 13.77
CA ARG A 177 3.69 20.35 12.74
C ARG A 177 3.52 21.76 13.30
N LEU A 178 2.51 21.97 14.14
CA LEU A 178 2.29 23.26 14.79
C LEU A 178 3.42 23.61 15.75
N ASP A 179 3.89 22.64 16.53
CA ASP A 179 5.02 22.87 17.46
C ASP A 179 6.31 23.15 16.69
N TYR A 180 6.54 22.49 15.56
CA TYR A 180 7.68 22.81 14.68
C TYR A 180 7.61 24.25 14.18
N ILE A 181 6.46 24.72 13.66
CA ILE A 181 6.28 26.09 13.20
C ILE A 181 6.52 27.09 14.36
N LYS A 182 5.94 26.81 15.53
CA LYS A 182 6.13 27.62 16.72
C LYS A 182 7.62 27.74 17.13
N THR A 183 8.32 26.61 17.07
CA THR A 183 9.75 26.56 17.36
C THR A 183 10.55 27.38 16.34
N CYS A 184 10.26 27.27 15.05
CA CYS A 184 10.88 28.12 14.02
C CYS A 184 10.63 29.61 14.25
N CYS A 185 9.39 30.00 14.55
CA CYS A 185 9.07 31.39 14.87
C CYS A 185 9.84 31.92 16.08
N ASN A 186 9.93 31.12 17.15
CA ASN A 186 10.65 31.47 18.35
C ASN A 186 12.14 31.62 18.07
N LEU A 187 12.76 30.73 17.27
CA LEU A 187 14.15 30.83 16.86
C LEU A 187 14.42 32.11 16.07
N LEU A 188 13.57 32.46 15.13
CA LEU A 188 13.70 33.69 14.34
C LEU A 188 13.57 34.93 15.22
N GLN A 189 12.59 35.00 16.11
CA GLN A 189 12.34 36.11 16.99
C GLN A 189 13.50 36.35 18.01
N ASN A 190 14.10 35.25 18.50
CA ASN A 190 15.10 35.30 19.54
C ASN A 190 16.56 35.21 19.03
N SER A 191 16.75 35.06 17.72
CA SER A 191 18.08 35.00 17.12
C SER A 191 18.79 36.32 17.19
N THR A 192 19.83 36.40 18.04
CA THR A 192 20.70 37.57 18.13
C THR A 192 21.48 37.80 16.83
N GLN A 193 21.87 36.71 16.15
CA GLN A 193 22.59 36.81 14.88
C GLN A 193 21.71 37.43 13.78
N LEU A 194 20.46 36.98 13.66
CA LEU A 194 19.51 37.56 12.70
C LEU A 194 19.26 39.04 13.02
N ARG A 195 19.09 39.38 14.29
CA ARG A 195 18.87 40.75 14.73
C ARG A 195 20.08 41.64 14.40
N ASN A 196 21.31 41.15 14.61
CA ASN A 196 22.52 41.88 14.24
C ASN A 196 22.61 42.11 12.72
N VAL A 197 22.31 41.09 11.92
CA VAL A 197 22.29 41.25 10.44
C VAL A 197 21.27 42.29 9.99
N LEU A 198 20.06 42.23 10.54
CA LEU A 198 19.03 43.23 10.25
C LEU A 198 19.44 44.62 10.72
N GLY A 199 20.12 44.75 11.87
CA GLY A 199 20.66 46.03 12.37
C GLY A 199 21.72 46.62 11.45
N VAL A 200 22.60 45.80 10.87
CA VAL A 200 23.59 46.24 9.88
C VAL A 200 22.92 46.76 8.60
N ILE A 201 21.90 46.04 8.12
CA ILE A 201 21.16 46.44 6.91
C ILE A 201 20.48 47.79 7.15
N LEU A 202 19.77 47.95 8.26
CA LEU A 202 19.08 49.19 8.60
C LEU A 202 20.05 50.37 8.79
N GLY A 203 21.24 50.13 9.37
CA GLY A 203 22.26 51.15 9.53
C GLY A 203 22.99 51.53 8.22
N ALA A 204 22.91 50.69 7.19
CA ALA A 204 23.48 50.97 5.87
C ALA A 204 22.55 51.78 4.93
N GLU A 205 21.26 51.81 5.26
CA GLU A 205 20.26 52.59 4.49
C GLU A 205 20.01 54.00 5.03
N GLY A 206 20.57 54.36 6.16
CA GLY A 206 20.47 55.70 6.79
C GLY A 206 21.75 56.50 6.63
#